data_adb19c22a2b28ac185da45004123e829
#
_entry.id   adb19c22a2b28ac185da45004123e829
#
_cell.length_a   1.000
_cell.length_b   1.000
_cell.length_c   1.000
_cell.angle_alpha   90.00
_cell.angle_beta   90.00
_cell.angle_gamma   90.00
#
_symmetry.space_group_name_H-M   'P 1'
#
loop_
_entity.id
_entity.type
_entity.pdbx_description
1 polymer ?
#
loop_
_entity_poly.entity_id
_entity_poly.type
_entity_poly.pdbx_seq_one_letter_code
_entity_poly.pdbx_strand_id
1 'polypeptide(L)'
;MAKGSRWLFGSCSGGRHAFIYACQRKDVDACVELWGGRVVMGKEELNAKTPVAPIDMTKDLSCPLLGLFGNDDRAPPPEQVNQHEAELKKHGKAHEFHRYDGAGHGFFYWHRPLYRPEQAMDGWSKVFAFFGKHLAK
;
A
#
# COMPACT_ATOMS: atom_id res chain seq x y z
N MET A 1 27.62 10.79 -10.99
CA MET A 1 26.98 9.46 -10.84
C MET A 1 25.46 9.61 -10.94
N ALA A 2 24.82 8.79 -11.75
CA ALA A 2 23.37 8.75 -11.76
C ALA A 2 22.86 8.33 -10.38
N LYS A 3 21.93 9.09 -9.81
CA LYS A 3 21.29 8.77 -8.53
C LYS A 3 20.39 7.55 -8.76
N GLY A 4 20.67 6.45 -8.08
CA GLY A 4 19.82 5.25 -8.17
C GLY A 4 18.40 5.54 -7.72
N SER A 5 17.42 4.89 -8.36
CA SER A 5 16.03 4.95 -7.93
C SER A 5 15.83 4.27 -6.59
N ARG A 6 15.01 4.86 -5.72
CA ARG A 6 14.66 4.32 -4.40
C ARG A 6 13.18 3.96 -4.39
N TRP A 7 12.91 2.73 -4.04
CA TRP A 7 11.55 2.21 -4.02
C TRP A 7 11.28 1.43 -2.74
N LEU A 8 10.01 1.36 -2.40
CA LEU A 8 9.52 0.62 -1.25
C LEU A 8 8.55 -0.45 -1.72
N PHE A 9 8.62 -1.60 -1.10
CA PHE A 9 7.68 -2.69 -1.30
C PHE A 9 7.42 -3.34 0.06
N GLY A 10 6.18 -3.39 0.47
CA GLY A 10 5.81 -4.00 1.73
C GLY A 10 4.48 -4.72 1.67
N SER A 11 4.34 -5.78 2.44
CA SER A 11 3.11 -6.53 2.57
C SER A 11 2.66 -6.61 4.02
N CYS A 12 1.35 -6.64 4.26
CA CYS A 12 0.76 -6.70 5.60
C CYS A 12 1.20 -5.49 6.45
N SER A 13 1.75 -5.70 7.63
CA SER A 13 2.32 -4.61 8.43
C SER A 13 3.45 -3.89 7.70
N GLY A 14 4.21 -4.61 6.87
CA GLY A 14 5.24 -4.01 6.00
C GLY A 14 4.65 -3.06 4.96
N GLY A 15 3.44 -3.33 4.45
CA GLY A 15 2.72 -2.41 3.56
C GLY A 15 2.39 -1.11 4.25
N ARG A 16 1.85 -1.18 5.47
CA ARG A 16 1.62 0.00 6.30
C ARG A 16 2.90 0.78 6.58
N HIS A 17 3.98 0.08 6.93
CA HIS A 17 5.27 0.72 7.21
C HIS A 17 5.87 1.36 5.97
N ALA A 18 5.72 0.75 4.80
CA ALA A 18 6.17 1.34 3.54
C ALA A 18 5.43 2.67 3.27
N PHE A 19 4.11 2.69 3.47
CA PHE A 19 3.32 3.90 3.33
C PHE A 19 3.77 4.99 4.32
N ILE A 20 3.93 4.66 5.61
CA ILE A 20 4.41 5.60 6.62
C ILE A 20 5.78 6.18 6.22
N TYR A 21 6.70 5.32 5.82
CA TYR A 21 8.05 5.75 5.42
C TYR A 21 7.98 6.69 4.21
N ALA A 22 7.17 6.36 3.22
CA ALA A 22 6.99 7.21 2.04
C ALA A 22 6.39 8.59 2.39
N CYS A 23 5.56 8.67 3.44
CA CYS A 23 5.03 9.94 3.93
C CYS A 23 6.09 10.76 4.68
N GLN A 24 7.04 10.10 5.33
CA GLN A 24 8.07 10.77 6.15
C GLN A 24 9.33 11.13 5.37
N ARG A 25 9.50 10.60 4.15
CA ARG A 25 10.71 10.79 3.34
C ARG A 25 10.38 11.41 2.00
N LYS A 26 11.32 12.24 1.50
CA LYS A 26 11.19 12.92 0.21
C LYS A 26 12.09 12.30 -0.88
N ASP A 27 12.82 11.24 -0.54
CA ASP A 27 13.80 10.60 -1.40
C ASP A 27 13.38 9.23 -1.91
N VAL A 28 12.07 8.95 -1.90
CA VAL A 28 11.47 7.72 -2.43
C VAL A 28 10.80 8.02 -3.76
N ASP A 29 11.06 7.21 -4.78
CA ASP A 29 10.55 7.40 -6.14
C ASP A 29 9.25 6.62 -6.40
N ALA A 30 9.01 5.54 -5.69
CA ALA A 30 7.80 4.71 -5.82
C ALA A 30 7.58 3.86 -4.58
N CYS A 31 6.31 3.64 -4.23
CA CYS A 31 5.92 2.82 -3.08
C CYS A 31 4.85 1.81 -3.48
N VAL A 32 5.04 0.55 -3.10
CA VAL A 32 4.04 -0.52 -3.26
C VAL A 32 3.59 -0.99 -1.88
N GLU A 33 2.29 -0.92 -1.66
CA GLU A 33 1.61 -1.35 -0.44
C GLU A 33 0.70 -2.53 -0.78
N LEU A 34 1.00 -3.71 -0.22
CA LEU A 34 0.15 -4.88 -0.37
C LEU A 34 -0.63 -5.09 0.92
N TRP A 35 -1.96 -4.97 0.84
CA TRP A 35 -2.92 -5.18 1.94
C TRP A 35 -2.43 -4.66 3.31
N GLY A 36 -1.92 -3.44 3.35
CA GLY A 36 -1.49 -2.79 4.58
C GLY A 36 -2.68 -2.52 5.51
N GLY A 37 -2.76 -3.28 6.59
CA GLY A 37 -3.79 -3.06 7.61
C GLY A 37 -3.40 -1.94 8.57
N ARG A 38 -4.40 -1.37 9.26
CA ARG A 38 -4.22 -0.33 10.27
C ARG A 38 -3.60 0.97 9.73
N VAL A 39 -3.84 1.26 8.47
CA VAL A 39 -3.64 2.61 7.92
C VAL A 39 -4.71 3.55 8.49
N VAL A 40 -5.94 3.03 8.58
CA VAL A 40 -7.03 3.69 9.31
C VAL A 40 -7.03 3.18 10.74
N MET A 41 -6.88 4.09 11.70
CA MET A 41 -6.86 3.78 13.14
C MET A 41 -7.79 4.72 13.89
N GLY A 42 -8.52 4.17 14.87
CA GLY A 42 -9.23 4.98 15.87
C GLY A 42 -8.25 5.55 16.89
N LYS A 43 -8.70 6.57 17.62
CA LYS A 43 -7.89 7.22 18.67
C LYS A 43 -7.42 6.22 19.74
N GLU A 44 -8.24 5.23 20.03
CA GLU A 44 -7.95 4.16 21.01
C GLU A 44 -6.84 3.21 20.57
N GLU A 45 -6.52 3.17 19.27
CA GLU A 45 -5.45 2.33 18.72
C GLU A 45 -4.10 3.03 18.71
N LEU A 46 -4.08 4.35 18.94
CA LEU A 46 -2.84 5.14 18.95
C LEU A 46 -2.04 4.87 20.22
N ASN A 47 -0.73 4.91 20.11
CA ASN A 47 0.19 4.67 21.24
C ASN A 47 1.52 5.39 20.98
N ALA A 48 2.48 5.24 21.92
CA ALA A 48 3.77 5.92 21.83
C ALA A 48 4.56 5.57 20.57
N LYS A 49 4.38 4.35 20.02
CA LYS A 49 5.04 3.91 18.78
C LYS A 49 4.30 4.36 17.53
N THR A 50 3.01 4.58 17.63
CA THR A 50 2.14 5.05 16.54
C THR A 50 1.26 6.17 17.07
N PRO A 51 1.84 7.37 17.29
CA PRO A 51 1.09 8.48 17.88
C PRO A 51 0.13 9.16 16.90
N VAL A 52 0.30 8.91 15.61
CA VAL A 52 -0.54 9.47 14.54
C VAL A 52 -1.02 8.31 13.67
N ALA A 53 -2.30 8.29 13.33
CA ALA A 53 -2.83 7.30 12.38
C ALA A 53 -2.15 7.48 11.02
N PRO A 54 -1.69 6.39 10.36
CA PRO A 54 -1.02 6.53 9.07
C PRO A 54 -1.81 7.31 8.02
N ILE A 55 -3.14 7.15 7.99
CA ILE A 55 -4.01 7.88 7.06
C ILE A 55 -3.88 9.40 7.20
N ASP A 56 -3.60 9.90 8.41
CA ASP A 56 -3.44 11.33 8.67
C ASP A 56 -2.11 11.87 8.15
N MET A 57 -1.19 11.00 7.75
CA MET A 57 0.07 11.38 7.10
C MET A 57 -0.05 11.52 5.58
N THR A 58 -1.20 11.19 4.98
CA THR A 58 -1.39 11.12 3.53
C THR A 58 -1.00 12.43 2.82
N LYS A 59 -1.25 13.58 3.43
CA LYS A 59 -0.86 14.89 2.89
C LYS A 59 0.64 15.01 2.59
N ASP A 60 1.46 14.25 3.30
CA ASP A 60 2.92 14.30 3.20
C ASP A 60 3.49 13.22 2.26
N LEU A 61 2.65 12.37 1.67
CA LEU A 61 3.11 11.36 0.71
C LEU A 61 3.81 12.03 -0.47
N SER A 62 5.06 11.63 -0.73
CA SER A 62 5.94 12.31 -1.68
C SER A 62 6.22 11.53 -2.97
N CYS A 63 5.64 10.34 -3.14
CA CYS A 63 5.86 9.50 -4.31
C CYS A 63 4.56 8.82 -4.75
N PRO A 64 4.50 8.31 -6.00
CA PRO A 64 3.37 7.47 -6.42
C PRO A 64 3.22 6.23 -5.54
N LEU A 65 1.98 5.83 -5.29
CA LEU A 65 1.62 4.68 -4.45
C LEU A 65 0.80 3.67 -5.27
N LEU A 66 1.24 2.42 -5.28
CA LEU A 66 0.43 1.29 -5.74
C LEU A 66 -0.09 0.53 -4.53
N GLY A 67 -1.39 0.33 -4.46
CA GLY A 67 -2.03 -0.48 -3.42
C GLY A 67 -2.77 -1.67 -4.03
N LEU A 68 -2.53 -2.87 -3.50
CA LEU A 68 -3.24 -4.09 -3.89
C LEU A 68 -3.94 -4.68 -2.68
N PHE A 69 -5.25 -4.92 -2.81
CA PHE A 69 -6.10 -5.34 -1.70
C PHE A 69 -7.07 -6.44 -2.12
N GLY A 70 -7.33 -7.39 -1.23
CA GLY A 70 -8.37 -8.39 -1.43
C GLY A 70 -9.70 -7.92 -0.84
N ASN A 71 -10.81 -8.12 -1.57
CA ASN A 71 -12.13 -7.69 -1.11
C ASN A 71 -12.71 -8.58 0.01
N ASP A 72 -12.13 -9.77 0.23
CA ASP A 72 -12.49 -10.66 1.34
C ASP A 72 -11.58 -10.47 2.56
N ASP A 73 -10.68 -9.48 2.53
CA ASP A 73 -9.80 -9.18 3.65
C ASP A 73 -10.58 -8.49 4.78
N ARG A 74 -10.21 -8.80 6.02
CA ARG A 74 -10.78 -8.19 7.23
C ARG A 74 -9.86 -7.11 7.83
N ALA A 75 -8.59 -7.08 7.41
CA ALA A 75 -7.61 -6.14 7.93
C ALA A 75 -6.55 -5.81 6.86
N PRO A 76 -6.81 -4.89 5.94
CA PRO A 76 -7.90 -3.90 5.96
C PRO A 76 -9.19 -4.42 5.30
N PRO A 77 -10.36 -4.14 5.89
CA PRO A 77 -11.61 -4.39 5.20
C PRO A 77 -11.83 -3.37 4.07
N PRO A 78 -12.72 -3.66 3.09
CA PRO A 78 -12.97 -2.75 1.98
C PRO A 78 -13.31 -1.31 2.36
N GLU A 79 -14.04 -1.10 3.46
CA GLU A 79 -14.39 0.26 3.92
C GLU A 79 -13.15 1.07 4.28
N GLN A 80 -12.16 0.47 4.90
CA GLN A 80 -10.91 1.15 5.24
C GLN A 80 -10.06 1.41 4.00
N VAL A 81 -10.08 0.51 3.02
CA VAL A 81 -9.44 0.75 1.72
C VAL A 81 -10.09 1.94 1.01
N ASN A 82 -11.43 2.04 1.08
CA ASN A 82 -12.16 3.19 0.54
C ASN A 82 -11.72 4.51 1.21
N GLN A 83 -11.58 4.50 2.53
CA GLN A 83 -11.13 5.69 3.27
C GLN A 83 -9.70 6.08 2.91
N HIS A 84 -8.82 5.10 2.78
CA HIS A 84 -7.42 5.32 2.39
C HIS A 84 -7.34 5.96 0.99
N GLU A 85 -8.07 5.40 0.03
CA GLU A 85 -8.12 5.94 -1.33
C GLU A 85 -8.73 7.35 -1.36
N ALA A 86 -9.79 7.60 -0.58
CA ALA A 86 -10.43 8.91 -0.50
C ALA A 86 -9.47 9.99 0.00
N GLU A 87 -8.63 9.68 0.99
CA GLU A 87 -7.61 10.62 1.48
C GLU A 87 -6.55 10.91 0.43
N LEU A 88 -6.11 9.89 -0.33
CA LEU A 88 -5.18 10.08 -1.44
C LEU A 88 -5.75 11.02 -2.50
N LYS A 89 -7.01 10.84 -2.85
CA LYS A 89 -7.72 11.71 -3.81
C LYS A 89 -7.87 13.13 -3.26
N LYS A 90 -8.25 13.26 -2.00
CA LYS A 90 -8.43 14.55 -1.32
C LYS A 90 -7.15 15.39 -1.36
N HIS A 91 -6.01 14.77 -1.19
CA HIS A 91 -4.71 15.43 -1.20
C HIS A 91 -4.00 15.43 -2.57
N GLY A 92 -4.69 14.99 -3.63
CA GLY A 92 -4.16 14.99 -5.00
C GLY A 92 -2.94 14.09 -5.19
N LYS A 93 -2.84 12.98 -4.44
CA LYS A 93 -1.69 12.07 -4.49
C LYS A 93 -1.82 11.08 -5.65
N ALA A 94 -0.73 10.92 -6.40
CA ALA A 94 -0.65 9.93 -7.47
C ALA A 94 -0.75 8.52 -6.88
N HIS A 95 -1.73 7.75 -7.30
CA HIS A 95 -1.95 6.40 -6.76
C HIS A 95 -2.68 5.51 -7.77
N GLU A 96 -2.49 4.21 -7.60
CA GLU A 96 -3.24 3.14 -8.27
C GLU A 96 -3.67 2.15 -7.21
N PHE A 97 -4.98 1.96 -7.00
CA PHE A 97 -5.51 0.94 -6.12
C PHE A 97 -6.23 -0.12 -6.94
N HIS A 98 -5.87 -1.38 -6.75
CA HIS A 98 -6.52 -2.53 -7.36
C HIS A 98 -7.11 -3.42 -6.27
N ARG A 99 -8.34 -3.86 -6.49
CA ARG A 99 -9.09 -4.66 -5.54
C ARG A 99 -9.50 -5.97 -6.19
N TYR A 100 -9.30 -7.06 -5.50
CA TYR A 100 -9.47 -8.41 -6.04
C TYR A 100 -10.61 -9.12 -5.34
N ASP A 101 -11.65 -9.46 -6.10
CA ASP A 101 -12.74 -10.29 -5.60
C ASP A 101 -12.24 -11.71 -5.34
N GLY A 102 -12.77 -12.35 -4.31
CA GLY A 102 -12.38 -13.70 -3.91
C GLY A 102 -11.00 -13.83 -3.29
N ALA A 103 -10.32 -12.71 -3.01
CA ALA A 103 -9.01 -12.71 -2.38
C ALA A 103 -9.08 -12.11 -0.98
N GLY A 104 -8.41 -12.77 -0.04
CA GLY A 104 -8.28 -12.32 1.35
C GLY A 104 -6.88 -11.84 1.67
N HIS A 105 -6.57 -11.76 2.95
CA HIS A 105 -5.29 -11.29 3.43
C HIS A 105 -4.14 -12.19 2.97
N GLY A 106 -3.10 -11.61 2.37
CA GLY A 106 -1.93 -12.38 1.97
C GLY A 106 -2.13 -13.29 0.77
N PHE A 107 -3.01 -12.96 -0.15
CA PHE A 107 -3.35 -13.80 -1.29
C PHE A 107 -2.19 -14.07 -2.28
N PHE A 108 -1.05 -13.40 -2.11
CA PHE A 108 0.19 -13.67 -2.85
C PHE A 108 1.01 -14.85 -2.28
N TYR A 109 0.72 -15.27 -1.03
CA TYR A 109 1.56 -16.26 -0.35
C TYR A 109 1.24 -17.68 -0.83
N TRP A 110 1.98 -18.16 -1.83
CA TRP A 110 1.76 -19.43 -2.51
C TRP A 110 1.69 -20.65 -1.59
N HIS A 111 2.33 -20.58 -0.44
CA HIS A 111 2.39 -21.67 0.55
C HIS A 111 1.28 -21.63 1.58
N ARG A 112 0.31 -20.74 1.43
CA ARG A 112 -0.78 -20.56 2.39
C ARG A 112 -2.15 -20.84 1.77
N PRO A 113 -3.15 -21.29 2.59
CA PRO A 113 -4.48 -21.62 2.09
C PRO A 113 -5.21 -20.45 1.39
N LEU A 114 -4.86 -19.20 1.75
CA LEU A 114 -5.47 -18.02 1.15
C LEU A 114 -4.85 -17.63 -0.19
N TYR A 115 -3.88 -18.39 -0.69
CA TYR A 115 -3.28 -18.14 -2.01
C TYR A 115 -4.33 -18.18 -3.11
N ARG A 116 -4.32 -17.16 -3.95
CA ARG A 116 -5.19 -17.04 -5.12
C ARG A 116 -4.33 -16.81 -6.35
N PRO A 117 -4.03 -17.89 -7.12
CA PRO A 117 -3.04 -17.82 -8.21
C PRO A 117 -3.35 -16.75 -9.25
N GLU A 118 -4.60 -16.67 -9.71
CA GLU A 118 -4.99 -15.71 -10.75
C GLU A 118 -4.83 -14.27 -10.27
N GLN A 119 -5.36 -13.96 -9.08
CA GLN A 119 -5.25 -12.63 -8.48
C GLN A 119 -3.78 -12.28 -8.17
N ALA A 120 -3.01 -13.26 -7.68
CA ALA A 120 -1.59 -13.05 -7.39
C ALA A 120 -0.80 -12.75 -8.66
N MET A 121 -1.03 -13.48 -9.74
CA MET A 121 -0.35 -13.25 -11.02
C MET A 121 -0.70 -11.88 -11.60
N ASP A 122 -1.97 -11.50 -11.59
CA ASP A 122 -2.37 -10.16 -12.01
C ASP A 122 -1.73 -9.09 -11.14
N GLY A 123 -1.74 -9.28 -9.82
CA GLY A 123 -1.10 -8.36 -8.87
C GLY A 123 0.39 -8.17 -9.13
N TRP A 124 1.13 -9.24 -9.37
CA TRP A 124 2.54 -9.14 -9.74
C TRP A 124 2.76 -8.36 -11.03
N SER A 125 1.91 -8.59 -12.05
CA SER A 125 2.02 -7.83 -13.29
C SER A 125 1.80 -6.32 -13.06
N LYS A 126 0.88 -5.95 -12.14
CA LYS A 126 0.68 -4.56 -11.74
C LYS A 126 1.90 -3.97 -11.04
N VAL A 127 2.53 -4.74 -10.14
CA VAL A 127 3.75 -4.31 -9.44
C VAL A 127 4.88 -4.03 -10.43
N PHE A 128 5.14 -4.96 -11.35
CA PHE A 128 6.21 -4.77 -12.33
C PHE A 128 5.92 -3.61 -13.29
N ALA A 129 4.68 -3.46 -13.75
CA ALA A 129 4.31 -2.34 -14.61
C ALA A 129 4.48 -0.99 -13.88
N PHE A 130 4.07 -0.93 -12.61
CA PHE A 130 4.20 0.27 -11.78
C PHE A 130 5.67 0.66 -11.59
N PHE A 131 6.52 -0.28 -11.20
CA PHE A 131 7.95 -0.01 -11.08
C PHE A 131 8.59 0.35 -12.41
N GLY A 132 8.23 -0.31 -13.50
CA GLY A 132 8.70 0.04 -14.83
C GLY A 132 8.37 1.47 -15.22
N LYS A 133 7.16 1.92 -14.89
CA LYS A 133 6.69 3.28 -15.15
C LYS A 133 7.44 4.34 -14.34
N HIS A 134 7.75 4.06 -13.07
CA HIS A 134 8.25 5.07 -12.14
C HIS A 134 9.75 5.01 -11.87
N LEU A 135 10.40 3.88 -12.15
CA LEU A 135 11.83 3.69 -11.87
C LEU A 135 12.72 3.65 -13.10
N ALA A 136 12.15 3.44 -14.29
CA ALA A 136 12.88 3.34 -15.55
C ALA A 136 13.23 4.74 -16.08
N LYS A 137 14.27 5.31 -15.51
CA LYS A 137 14.75 6.66 -15.92
C LYS A 137 16.24 6.67 -16.17
#